data_5e3da069d5fe35a8552bbfab72b15ec4
#
_entry.id   5e3da069d5fe35a8552bbfab72b15ec4
#
_cell.length_a   1.000
_cell.length_b   1.000
_cell.length_c   1.000
_cell.angle_alpha   90.00
_cell.angle_beta   90.00
_cell.angle_gamma   90.00
#
_symmetry.space_group_name_H-M   'P 1'
#
loop_
_entity.id
_entity.type
_entity.pdbx_description
1 polymer ?
#
loop_
_entity_poly.entity_id
_entity_poly.type
_entity_poly.pdbx_seq_one_letter_code
_entity_poly.pdbx_strand_id
1 'polypeptide(L)'
;KIGTDGHKPDLIKGNKRILKTIEVGKEGALNAAVVAVTDIEDYAWMDGYEGTEVEITFCEYLPYTGVVVNRQNFQVENRDQDPDDPKAVKGVLHNPHSFEMVRGRSSMTTIFNIGLPEKGSTLDKKVRLRKENQGSFFRLQCDQHEWEQAFFLPVRNPHYGVTGADGRF
;
A
#
# COMPACT_ATOMS: atom_id res chain seq x y z
N LYS A 1 19.57 13.15 1.61
CA LYS A 1 18.65 14.26 1.30
C LYS A 1 17.25 13.67 1.25
N ILE A 2 16.45 13.93 2.26
CA ILE A 2 15.05 13.56 2.26
C ILE A 2 14.33 14.69 1.52
N GLY A 3 13.72 14.38 0.38
CA GLY A 3 12.59 15.15 -0.08
C GLY A 3 12.84 16.28 -1.03
N THR A 4 13.59 16.04 -2.11
CA THR A 4 13.51 16.92 -3.29
C THR A 4 12.70 16.31 -4.43
N ASP A 5 12.10 15.13 -4.21
CA ASP A 5 11.62 14.27 -5.28
C ASP A 5 10.09 14.35 -5.43
N GLY A 6 9.56 15.54 -5.70
CA GLY A 6 8.13 15.73 -5.99
C GLY A 6 7.19 15.63 -4.79
N HIS A 7 7.70 15.80 -3.59
CA HIS A 7 6.90 15.69 -2.36
C HIS A 7 5.87 16.81 -2.22
N LYS A 8 4.73 16.46 -1.64
CA LYS A 8 3.74 17.46 -1.23
C LYS A 8 4.37 18.41 -0.21
N PRO A 9 4.36 19.72 -0.43
CA PRO A 9 5.00 20.69 0.46
C PRO A 9 4.48 20.65 1.91
N ASP A 10 3.22 20.24 2.10
CA ASP A 10 2.59 20.10 3.41
C ASP A 10 3.08 18.89 4.22
N LEU A 11 3.71 17.91 3.57
CA LEU A 11 4.30 16.73 4.20
C LEU A 11 5.77 16.94 4.57
N ILE A 12 6.38 18.05 4.17
CA ILE A 12 7.79 18.35 4.41
C ILE A 12 7.91 19.62 5.24
N LYS A 13 8.57 19.51 6.37
CA LYS A 13 8.93 20.64 7.21
C LYS A 13 10.46 20.74 7.29
N GLY A 14 11.04 21.68 6.58
CA GLY A 14 12.50 21.77 6.42
C GLY A 14 13.03 20.56 5.64
N ASN A 15 13.99 19.82 6.20
CA ASN A 15 14.55 18.60 5.59
C ASN A 15 13.93 17.31 6.15
N LYS A 16 12.72 17.39 6.76
CA LYS A 16 12.06 16.25 7.40
C LYS A 16 10.69 16.06 6.78
N ARG A 17 10.39 14.82 6.40
CA ARG A 17 9.04 14.42 6.01
C ARG A 17 8.20 14.15 7.25
N ILE A 18 6.98 14.66 7.26
CA ILE A 18 6.00 14.35 8.31
C ILE A 18 5.27 13.07 7.87
N LEU A 19 5.43 12.00 8.64
CA LEU A 19 4.71 10.76 8.40
C LEU A 19 3.32 10.85 9.06
N LYS A 20 2.29 10.60 8.25
CA LYS A 20 0.91 10.48 8.72
C LYS A 20 0.52 9.01 8.70
N THR A 21 0.96 8.28 9.71
CA THR A 21 0.66 6.84 9.82
C THR A 21 -0.74 6.56 10.36
N ILE A 22 -1.30 7.50 11.11
CA ILE A 22 -2.68 7.45 11.62
C ILE A 22 -3.27 8.84 11.43
N GLU A 23 -4.32 8.92 10.64
CA GLU A 23 -5.05 10.17 10.43
C GLU A 23 -6.35 10.13 11.24
N VAL A 24 -6.45 11.08 12.19
CA VAL A 24 -7.64 11.27 13.02
C VAL A 24 -8.33 12.55 12.57
N GLY A 25 -9.54 12.40 12.07
CA GLY A 25 -10.39 13.51 11.65
C GLY A 25 -11.10 14.20 12.83
N LYS A 26 -12.13 14.97 12.52
CA LYS A 26 -12.97 15.62 13.52
C LYS A 26 -13.61 14.58 14.43
N GLU A 27 -13.77 14.93 15.71
CA GLU A 27 -14.44 14.09 16.73
C GLU A 27 -13.82 12.70 16.95
N GLY A 28 -12.55 12.53 16.55
CA GLY A 28 -11.85 11.26 16.71
C GLY A 28 -12.11 10.25 15.60
N ALA A 29 -12.72 10.66 14.49
CA ALA A 29 -12.95 9.81 13.32
C ALA A 29 -11.63 9.26 12.77
N LEU A 30 -11.52 7.95 12.60
CA LEU A 30 -10.32 7.30 12.08
C LEU A 30 -10.40 7.18 10.56
N ASN A 31 -9.46 7.82 9.86
CA ASN A 31 -9.33 7.70 8.41
C ASN A 31 -8.52 6.45 8.01
N ALA A 32 -8.84 5.89 6.85
CA ALA A 32 -8.13 4.76 6.25
C ALA A 32 -8.05 3.50 7.14
N ALA A 33 -9.03 3.28 8.00
CA ALA A 33 -9.18 2.03 8.74
C ALA A 33 -9.95 1.00 7.89
N VAL A 34 -9.44 -0.22 7.80
CA VAL A 34 -10.14 -1.32 7.13
C VAL A 34 -11.09 -1.98 8.13
N VAL A 35 -12.36 -2.06 7.76
CA VAL A 35 -13.41 -2.78 8.47
C VAL A 35 -13.83 -3.96 7.62
N ALA A 36 -13.81 -5.17 8.17
CA ALA A 36 -14.17 -6.38 7.42
C ALA A 36 -14.94 -7.37 8.30
N VAL A 37 -15.87 -8.11 7.67
CA VAL A 37 -16.51 -9.27 8.29
C VAL A 37 -15.56 -10.46 8.18
N THR A 38 -15.33 -11.14 9.30
CA THR A 38 -14.47 -12.34 9.38
C THR A 38 -15.28 -13.61 9.41
N ASP A 39 -14.60 -14.75 9.25
CA ASP A 39 -15.16 -16.10 9.35
C ASP A 39 -16.24 -16.46 8.30
N ILE A 40 -16.29 -15.68 7.21
CA ILE A 40 -17.08 -15.98 6.03
C ILE A 40 -16.12 -16.15 4.86
N GLU A 41 -16.30 -17.23 4.08
CA GLU A 41 -15.56 -17.48 2.85
C GLU A 41 -16.53 -17.49 1.66
N ASP A 42 -16.35 -16.58 0.72
CA ASP A 42 -17.07 -16.56 -0.56
C ASP A 42 -16.08 -16.87 -1.68
N TYR A 43 -15.98 -18.15 -2.01
CA TYR A 43 -15.05 -18.65 -3.03
C TYR A 43 -15.36 -18.07 -4.42
N ALA A 44 -16.63 -17.91 -4.76
CA ALA A 44 -17.02 -17.37 -6.06
C ALA A 44 -16.59 -15.91 -6.19
N TRP A 45 -16.75 -15.13 -5.12
CA TRP A 45 -16.26 -13.75 -5.10
C TRP A 45 -14.72 -13.70 -5.11
N MET A 46 -14.04 -14.55 -4.33
CA MET A 46 -12.56 -14.56 -4.32
C MET A 46 -11.99 -14.92 -5.70
N ASP A 47 -12.59 -15.87 -6.41
CA ASP A 47 -12.14 -16.27 -7.75
C ASP A 47 -12.41 -15.17 -8.79
N GLY A 48 -13.47 -14.39 -8.62
CA GLY A 48 -13.82 -13.26 -9.46
C GLY A 48 -13.15 -11.93 -9.09
N TYR A 49 -12.34 -11.89 -8.02
CA TYR A 49 -11.69 -10.66 -7.58
C TYR A 49 -10.60 -10.23 -8.58
N GLU A 50 -10.76 -9.04 -9.15
CA GLU A 50 -9.89 -8.56 -10.22
C GLU A 50 -8.47 -8.21 -9.75
N GLY A 51 -8.30 -7.92 -8.46
CA GLY A 51 -7.00 -7.62 -7.86
C GLY A 51 -7.01 -6.34 -7.03
N THR A 52 -5.87 -6.06 -6.44
CA THR A 52 -5.61 -4.83 -5.69
C THR A 52 -4.68 -3.95 -6.48
N GLU A 53 -5.08 -2.70 -6.73
CA GLU A 53 -4.28 -1.72 -7.45
C GLU A 53 -3.70 -0.70 -6.47
N VAL A 54 -2.42 -0.38 -6.66
CA VAL A 54 -1.67 0.60 -5.88
C VAL A 54 -0.90 1.50 -6.82
N GLU A 55 -0.96 2.78 -6.57
CA GLU A 55 -0.17 3.79 -7.29
C GLU A 55 0.92 4.35 -6.37
N ILE A 56 2.07 4.65 -6.96
CA ILE A 56 3.12 5.42 -6.28
C ILE A 56 3.05 6.84 -6.81
N THR A 57 2.76 7.78 -5.90
CA THR A 57 2.67 9.20 -6.22
C THR A 57 3.25 10.03 -5.08
N PHE A 58 4.16 10.93 -5.36
CA PHE A 58 4.89 11.71 -4.36
C PHE A 58 5.63 10.86 -3.32
N CYS A 59 6.20 9.74 -3.76
CA CYS A 59 6.84 8.74 -2.90
C CYS A 59 5.90 8.26 -1.78
N GLU A 60 4.66 8.02 -2.11
CA GLU A 60 3.63 7.44 -1.25
C GLU A 60 2.87 6.36 -2.01
N TYR A 61 2.57 5.23 -1.36
CA TYR A 61 1.63 4.25 -1.87
C TYR A 61 0.19 4.71 -1.63
N LEU A 62 -0.62 4.70 -2.67
CA LEU A 62 -2.03 5.02 -2.63
C LEU A 62 -2.86 3.85 -3.20
N PRO A 63 -3.81 3.29 -2.45
CA PRO A 63 -4.17 3.69 -1.07
C PRO A 63 -3.12 3.25 -0.03
N TYR A 64 -3.06 3.98 1.10
CA TYR A 64 -2.22 3.63 2.24
C TYR A 64 -2.66 2.35 2.95
N THR A 65 -3.98 2.12 3.01
CA THR A 65 -4.59 0.89 3.52
C THR A 65 -5.65 0.37 2.56
N GLY A 66 -5.83 -0.93 2.56
CA GLY A 66 -6.83 -1.58 1.72
C GLY A 66 -6.97 -3.05 2.04
N VAL A 67 -7.47 -3.81 1.09
CA VAL A 67 -7.62 -5.25 1.20
C VAL A 67 -6.81 -5.97 0.13
N VAL A 68 -6.53 -7.23 0.39
CA VAL A 68 -5.90 -8.15 -0.55
C VAL A 68 -6.59 -9.50 -0.50
N VAL A 69 -6.75 -10.15 -1.64
CA VAL A 69 -7.29 -11.51 -1.73
C VAL A 69 -6.16 -12.47 -2.09
N ASN A 70 -6.03 -13.52 -1.30
CA ASN A 70 -4.96 -14.51 -1.52
C ASN A 70 -5.09 -15.17 -2.89
N ARG A 71 -3.97 -15.32 -3.59
CA ARG A 71 -3.83 -15.87 -4.95
C ARG A 71 -4.39 -14.97 -6.07
N GLN A 72 -4.86 -13.78 -5.75
CA GLN A 72 -5.29 -12.81 -6.75
C GLN A 72 -4.19 -11.77 -7.03
N ASN A 73 -4.40 -10.97 -8.07
CA ASN A 73 -3.43 -10.00 -8.54
C ASN A 73 -3.23 -8.85 -7.56
N PHE A 74 -2.02 -8.37 -7.49
CA PHE A 74 -1.63 -7.14 -6.81
C PHE A 74 -0.75 -6.35 -7.78
N GLN A 75 -1.26 -5.20 -8.19
CA GLN A 75 -0.59 -4.32 -9.14
C GLN A 75 -0.02 -3.10 -8.43
N VAL A 76 1.19 -2.71 -8.80
CA VAL A 76 1.79 -1.44 -8.37
C VAL A 76 2.25 -0.69 -9.61
N GLU A 77 1.84 0.56 -9.76
CA GLU A 77 2.25 1.46 -10.83
C GLU A 77 3.07 2.63 -10.25
N ASN A 78 4.25 2.85 -10.80
CA ASN A 78 5.04 4.04 -10.52
C ASN A 78 4.51 5.21 -11.36
N ARG A 79 3.87 6.20 -10.72
CA ARG A 79 3.40 7.44 -11.35
C ARG A 79 4.26 8.66 -11.03
N ASP A 80 5.30 8.49 -10.24
CA ASP A 80 6.18 9.58 -9.87
C ASP A 80 7.02 10.05 -11.06
N GLN A 81 7.15 11.34 -11.14
CA GLN A 81 7.92 12.04 -12.15
C GLN A 81 9.06 12.79 -11.47
N ASP A 82 10.24 12.78 -12.10
CA ASP A 82 11.36 13.58 -11.64
C ASP A 82 10.96 15.07 -11.61
N PRO A 83 10.95 15.72 -10.45
CA PRO A 83 10.55 17.12 -10.34
C PRO A 83 11.54 18.07 -11.02
N ASP A 84 12.80 17.67 -11.14
CA ASP A 84 13.86 18.47 -11.76
C ASP A 84 13.81 18.33 -13.29
N ASP A 85 13.16 17.29 -13.80
CA ASP A 85 12.90 17.11 -15.24
C ASP A 85 11.48 16.60 -15.52
N PRO A 86 10.46 17.49 -15.45
CA PRO A 86 9.07 17.11 -15.69
C PRO A 86 8.78 16.63 -17.13
N LYS A 87 9.74 16.74 -18.03
CA LYS A 87 9.65 16.18 -19.40
C LYS A 87 10.42 14.87 -19.54
N ALA A 88 11.21 14.50 -18.53
CA ALA A 88 11.99 13.28 -18.58
C ALA A 88 11.07 12.06 -18.51
N VAL A 89 11.40 11.06 -19.29
CA VAL A 89 10.82 9.72 -19.22
C VAL A 89 11.28 9.03 -17.92
N LYS A 90 12.42 9.45 -17.39
CA LYS A 90 12.95 8.93 -16.13
C LYS A 90 12.13 9.48 -14.97
N GLY A 91 11.43 8.60 -14.29
CA GLY A 91 10.77 8.89 -13.04
C GLY A 91 11.70 8.70 -11.83
N VAL A 92 11.12 8.77 -10.66
CA VAL A 92 11.79 8.41 -9.40
C VAL A 92 11.85 6.88 -9.32
N LEU A 93 13.01 6.32 -8.99
CA LEU A 93 13.14 4.89 -8.75
C LEU A 93 12.42 4.50 -7.46
N HIS A 94 11.51 3.58 -7.55
CA HIS A 94 10.90 2.90 -6.42
C HIS A 94 11.23 1.41 -6.44
N ASN A 95 11.26 0.80 -5.27
CA ASN A 95 11.47 -0.65 -5.13
C ASN A 95 10.41 -1.24 -4.20
N PRO A 96 9.21 -1.51 -4.71
CA PRO A 96 8.18 -2.19 -3.94
C PRO A 96 8.65 -3.55 -3.41
N HIS A 97 8.73 -3.64 -2.09
CA HIS A 97 9.08 -4.85 -1.35
C HIS A 97 7.90 -5.22 -0.45
N SER A 98 7.30 -6.36 -0.70
CA SER A 98 6.11 -6.79 0.03
C SER A 98 6.40 -7.95 0.96
N PHE A 99 5.68 -7.96 2.07
CA PHE A 99 5.82 -8.95 3.13
C PHE A 99 4.48 -9.46 3.61
N GLU A 100 4.43 -10.75 3.92
CA GLU A 100 3.44 -11.30 4.81
C GLU A 100 3.96 -11.21 6.25
N MET A 101 3.20 -10.56 7.11
CA MET A 101 3.49 -10.38 8.53
C MET A 101 2.38 -10.96 9.38
N VAL A 102 2.70 -11.58 10.50
CA VAL A 102 1.72 -12.08 11.47
C VAL A 102 1.69 -11.15 12.67
N ARG A 103 0.49 -10.76 13.09
CA ARG A 103 0.29 -9.88 14.25
C ARG A 103 1.00 -10.43 15.48
N GLY A 104 1.77 -9.57 16.15
CA GLY A 104 2.52 -9.92 17.37
C GLY A 104 3.79 -10.75 17.11
N ARG A 105 4.20 -10.96 15.86
CA ARG A 105 5.46 -11.60 15.52
C ARG A 105 6.37 -10.64 14.75
N SER A 106 7.67 -10.70 15.00
CA SER A 106 8.67 -9.90 14.28
C SER A 106 9.10 -10.51 12.94
N SER A 107 8.72 -11.77 12.66
CA SER A 107 9.11 -12.45 11.42
C SER A 107 8.28 -11.95 10.23
N MET A 108 8.96 -11.61 9.16
CA MET A 108 8.40 -11.22 7.87
C MET A 108 8.74 -12.26 6.82
N THR A 109 7.82 -12.53 5.91
CA THR A 109 8.06 -13.41 4.75
C THR A 109 7.89 -12.58 3.49
N THR A 110 8.96 -12.38 2.73
CA THR A 110 8.92 -11.68 1.44
C THR A 110 8.01 -12.41 0.46
N ILE A 111 7.13 -11.65 -0.20
CA ILE A 111 6.27 -12.13 -1.28
C ILE A 111 6.86 -11.72 -2.62
N PHE A 112 7.22 -10.45 -2.78
CA PHE A 112 7.99 -9.94 -3.91
C PHE A 112 8.87 -8.77 -3.51
N ASN A 113 9.92 -8.52 -4.33
CA ASN A 113 10.80 -7.36 -4.24
C ASN A 113 11.22 -7.00 -5.68
N ILE A 114 10.72 -5.90 -6.22
CA ILE A 114 10.88 -5.55 -7.64
C ILE A 114 11.06 -4.05 -7.78
N GLY A 115 12.10 -3.64 -8.52
CA GLY A 115 12.34 -2.23 -8.83
C GLY A 115 11.42 -1.72 -9.95
N LEU A 116 10.91 -0.51 -9.77
CA LEU A 116 10.13 0.25 -10.75
C LEU A 116 10.89 1.55 -11.06
N PRO A 117 11.80 1.54 -12.06
CA PRO A 117 12.77 2.61 -12.25
C PRO A 117 12.18 3.88 -12.90
N GLU A 118 11.06 3.78 -13.59
CA GLU A 118 10.55 4.85 -14.44
C GLU A 118 9.06 5.08 -14.20
N LYS A 119 8.60 6.30 -14.48
CA LYS A 119 7.17 6.60 -14.55
C LYS A 119 6.49 5.68 -15.57
N GLY A 120 5.37 5.08 -15.17
CA GLY A 120 4.64 4.08 -15.95
C GLY A 120 5.18 2.66 -15.81
N SER A 121 6.29 2.45 -15.07
CA SER A 121 6.71 1.09 -14.71
C SER A 121 5.63 0.44 -13.83
N THR A 122 5.28 -0.79 -14.15
CA THR A 122 4.28 -1.56 -13.42
C THR A 122 4.83 -2.90 -12.96
N LEU A 123 4.33 -3.35 -11.84
CA LEU A 123 4.46 -4.73 -11.41
C LEU A 123 3.04 -5.31 -11.26
N ASP A 124 2.85 -6.56 -11.72
CA ASP A 124 1.63 -7.33 -11.52
C ASP A 124 2.02 -8.72 -11.01
N LYS A 125 1.59 -9.07 -9.81
CA LYS A 125 1.95 -10.32 -9.15
C LYS A 125 0.78 -10.90 -8.39
N LYS A 126 0.60 -12.22 -8.50
CA LYS A 126 -0.32 -12.93 -7.61
C LYS A 126 0.25 -12.99 -6.21
N VAL A 127 -0.52 -12.49 -5.25
CA VAL A 127 -0.18 -12.57 -3.82
C VAL A 127 -0.32 -14.01 -3.35
N ARG A 128 0.68 -14.51 -2.60
CA ARG A 128 0.63 -15.84 -2.00
C ARG A 128 0.87 -15.75 -0.49
N LEU A 129 -0.22 -15.62 0.25
CA LEU A 129 -0.22 -15.63 1.70
C LEU A 129 -0.26 -17.07 2.22
N ARG A 130 0.61 -17.39 3.16
CA ARG A 130 0.74 -18.72 3.75
C ARG A 130 0.29 -18.79 5.20
N LYS A 131 0.11 -17.62 5.82
CA LYS A 131 -0.18 -17.47 7.26
C LYS A 131 -1.50 -16.73 7.50
N GLU A 132 -2.37 -16.67 6.51
CA GLU A 132 -3.67 -15.99 6.57
C GLU A 132 -4.50 -16.45 7.78
N ASN A 133 -4.56 -17.77 8.03
CA ASN A 133 -5.24 -18.37 9.18
C ASN A 133 -4.60 -18.03 10.54
N GLN A 134 -3.48 -17.34 10.56
CA GLN A 134 -2.77 -16.88 11.76
C GLN A 134 -2.95 -15.38 12.00
N GLY A 135 -3.90 -14.74 11.31
CA GLY A 135 -4.11 -13.30 11.38
C GLY A 135 -2.94 -12.52 10.76
N SER A 136 -2.49 -12.97 9.59
CA SER A 136 -1.47 -12.22 8.85
C SER A 136 -2.04 -10.98 8.17
N PHE A 137 -1.16 -10.07 7.83
CA PHE A 137 -1.45 -8.92 6.99
C PHE A 137 -0.34 -8.74 5.95
N PHE A 138 -0.67 -8.08 4.86
CA PHE A 138 0.25 -7.75 3.79
C PHE A 138 0.80 -6.33 4.03
N ARG A 139 2.12 -6.19 4.07
CA ARG A 139 2.80 -4.91 4.12
C ARG A 139 3.56 -4.68 2.82
N LEU A 140 3.40 -3.51 2.27
CA LEU A 140 4.21 -2.99 1.17
C LEU A 140 5.11 -1.88 1.71
N GLN A 141 6.38 -1.90 1.35
CA GLN A 141 7.33 -0.83 1.65
C GLN A 141 8.22 -0.60 0.46
N CYS A 142 8.87 0.55 0.39
CA CYS A 142 9.89 0.84 -0.61
C CYS A 142 11.27 0.70 0.00
N ASP A 143 12.18 -0.03 -0.65
CA ASP A 143 13.57 -0.15 -0.18
C ASP A 143 14.40 1.11 -0.51
N GLN A 144 13.88 2.02 -1.33
CA GLN A 144 14.52 3.30 -1.66
C GLN A 144 14.07 4.43 -0.72
N HIS A 145 12.84 4.35 -0.18
CA HIS A 145 12.20 5.39 0.62
C HIS A 145 11.63 4.80 1.90
N GLU A 146 12.32 4.97 3.02
CA GLU A 146 11.97 4.34 4.31
C GLU A 146 10.56 4.67 4.82
N TRP A 147 10.03 5.83 4.44
CA TRP A 147 8.69 6.28 4.86
C TRP A 147 7.57 5.74 3.98
N GLU A 148 7.89 5.26 2.78
CA GLU A 148 6.91 4.79 1.81
C GLU A 148 6.45 3.38 2.17
N GLN A 149 5.23 3.28 2.70
CA GLN A 149 4.64 2.02 3.12
C GLN A 149 3.12 2.04 3.00
N ALA A 150 2.54 0.85 2.84
CA ALA A 150 1.10 0.61 2.85
C ALA A 150 0.79 -0.75 3.48
N PHE A 151 -0.45 -0.91 3.94
CA PHE A 151 -0.90 -2.09 4.66
C PHE A 151 -2.22 -2.60 4.11
N PHE A 152 -2.33 -3.91 3.92
CA PHE A 152 -3.53 -4.52 3.36
C PHE A 152 -3.98 -5.69 4.23
N LEU A 153 -5.29 -5.72 4.49
CA LEU A 153 -5.92 -6.81 5.22
C LEU A 153 -6.31 -7.92 4.24
N PRO A 154 -5.90 -9.17 4.46
CA PRO A 154 -6.43 -10.30 3.71
C PRO A 154 -7.92 -10.49 4.01
N VAL A 155 -8.73 -10.56 2.95
CA VAL A 155 -10.17 -10.78 3.05
C VAL A 155 -10.61 -11.96 2.18
N ARG A 156 -11.72 -12.59 2.53
CA ARG A 156 -12.26 -13.78 1.87
C ARG A 156 -13.72 -13.63 1.43
N ASN A 157 -14.25 -12.43 1.56
CA ASN A 157 -15.62 -12.08 1.17
C ASN A 157 -15.71 -10.58 0.82
N PRO A 158 -16.78 -10.13 0.15
CA PRO A 158 -16.94 -8.74 -0.26
C PRO A 158 -17.37 -7.78 0.86
N HIS A 159 -17.59 -8.27 2.07
CA HIS A 159 -18.13 -7.47 3.17
C HIS A 159 -17.01 -6.74 3.92
N TYR A 160 -16.45 -5.73 3.27
CA TYR A 160 -15.45 -4.85 3.85
C TYR A 160 -15.65 -3.41 3.38
N GLY A 161 -15.04 -2.49 4.09
CA GLY A 161 -14.97 -1.08 3.72
C GLY A 161 -13.71 -0.45 4.27
N VAL A 162 -13.36 0.72 3.74
CA VAL A 162 -12.25 1.54 4.24
C VAL A 162 -12.82 2.88 4.66
N THR A 163 -12.56 3.30 5.88
CA THR A 163 -13.11 4.53 6.41
C THR A 163 -12.52 5.76 5.72
N GLY A 164 -13.38 6.74 5.42
CA GLY A 164 -13.00 8.07 5.00
C GLY A 164 -12.58 8.98 6.17
N ALA A 165 -12.29 10.24 5.85
CA ALA A 165 -11.87 11.25 6.84
C ALA A 165 -12.95 11.55 7.92
N ASP A 166 -14.19 11.18 7.68
CA ASP A 166 -15.30 11.27 8.62
C ASP A 166 -15.51 9.98 9.45
N GLY A 167 -14.66 8.96 9.24
CA GLY A 167 -14.72 7.68 9.91
C GLY A 167 -15.82 6.73 9.42
N ARG A 168 -16.50 7.07 8.32
CA ARG A 168 -17.57 6.24 7.71
C ARG A 168 -17.01 5.36 6.59
N PHE A 169 -17.66 4.23 6.34
CA PHE A 169 -17.37 3.25 5.29
C PHE A 169 -18.64 2.68 4.70
#